data_1fc23899b51c05c5544eb8370c60f88d
#
_entry.id   1fc23899b51c05c5544eb8370c60f88d
#
_cell.length_a   1.000
_cell.length_b   1.000
_cell.length_c   1.000
_cell.angle_alpha   90.00
_cell.angle_beta   90.00
_cell.angle_gamma   90.00
#
_symmetry.space_group_name_H-M   'P 1'
#
loop_
_entity.id
_entity.type
_entity.pdbx_description
1 polymer ?
#
loop_
_entity_poly.entity_id
_entity_poly.type
_entity_poly.pdbx_seq_one_letter_code
_entity_poly.pdbx_strand_id
1 'polypeptide(L)'
;SFKTEAGLVRFPPDLLPYSQQTATVAGYDEPLPLFTVKMPDGSERVLAQVRRIGIEAQMVDPAAPEETIRVKIEDREDVRELRIAWENYVEPLARFDFMTYLRNSIIVTVTATLITLVINSMAAFALAKYDFRGRTTIFVIILSTLMIPISVILVPVFLVITGIGWNNNLWGVIIPGAATPTGVFLLRQYMLTIPDELIHSARID
;
A
#
# COMPACT_ATOMS: atom_id res chain seq x y z
N SER A 1 0.10 7.40 -7.01
CA SER A 1 0.06 7.69 -8.44
C SER A 1 -0.21 9.17 -8.64
N PHE A 2 0.57 9.85 -9.52
CA PHE A 2 0.36 11.25 -9.90
C PHE A 2 -0.74 11.41 -10.95
N LYS A 3 -1.38 10.31 -11.37
CA LYS A 3 -2.41 10.29 -12.39
C LYS A 3 -3.79 10.50 -11.78
N THR A 4 -4.67 11.16 -12.53
CA THR A 4 -6.10 11.25 -12.21
C THR A 4 -6.79 9.90 -12.45
N GLU A 5 -7.94 9.66 -11.82
CA GLU A 5 -8.71 8.40 -12.01
C GLU A 5 -9.07 8.16 -13.48
N ALA A 6 -9.40 9.21 -14.22
CA ALA A 6 -9.72 9.11 -15.65
C ALA A 6 -8.55 8.56 -16.50
N GLY A 7 -7.31 8.93 -16.17
CA GLY A 7 -6.11 8.44 -16.86
C GLY A 7 -5.76 7.00 -16.55
N LEU A 8 -6.25 6.43 -15.43
CA LEU A 8 -6.01 5.04 -15.05
C LEU A 8 -6.92 4.04 -15.78
N VAL A 9 -8.11 4.48 -16.19
CA VAL A 9 -9.15 3.63 -16.81
C VAL A 9 -9.01 3.55 -18.33
N ARG A 10 -8.23 4.43 -18.95
CA ARG A 10 -8.07 4.48 -20.40
C ARG A 10 -7.08 3.43 -20.91
N PHE A 11 -7.42 2.80 -22.04
CA PHE A 11 -6.53 1.88 -22.73
C PHE A 11 -6.19 2.37 -24.16
N PRO A 12 -4.91 2.53 -24.54
CA PRO A 12 -3.73 2.38 -23.69
C PRO A 12 -3.66 3.45 -22.61
N PRO A 13 -3.07 3.16 -21.43
CA PRO A 13 -3.00 4.11 -20.34
C PRO A 13 -2.12 5.31 -20.71
N ASP A 14 -2.56 6.51 -20.33
CA ASP A 14 -1.77 7.72 -20.55
C ASP A 14 -0.45 7.64 -19.77
N LEU A 15 0.67 7.93 -20.41
CA LEU A 15 1.99 7.93 -19.77
C LEU A 15 2.18 9.15 -18.85
N LEU A 16 1.51 10.26 -19.17
CA LEU A 16 1.56 11.49 -18.39
C LEU A 16 0.26 11.67 -17.59
N PRO A 17 0.27 12.46 -16.51
CA PRO A 17 -0.90 12.74 -15.67
C PRO A 17 -1.81 13.78 -16.34
N TYR A 18 -2.52 13.38 -17.37
CA TYR A 18 -3.54 14.21 -17.99
C TYR A 18 -4.87 14.15 -17.23
N SER A 19 -5.54 15.28 -17.08
CA SER A 19 -6.94 15.39 -16.68
C SER A 19 -7.75 16.03 -17.78
N GLN A 20 -9.05 15.69 -17.84
CA GLN A 20 -9.97 16.35 -18.72
C GLN A 20 -10.24 17.75 -18.17
N GLN A 21 -10.13 18.76 -19.03
CA GLN A 21 -10.41 20.13 -18.65
C GLN A 21 -11.92 20.32 -18.45
N THR A 22 -12.30 21.06 -17.42
CA THR A 22 -13.68 21.38 -17.09
C THR A 22 -13.86 22.91 -17.06
N ALA A 23 -15.06 23.38 -17.40
CA ALA A 23 -15.40 24.78 -17.27
C ALA A 23 -16.71 24.94 -16.50
N THR A 24 -16.81 26.03 -15.71
CA THR A 24 -18.05 26.45 -15.09
C THR A 24 -18.86 27.22 -16.13
N VAL A 25 -20.04 26.71 -16.46
CA VAL A 25 -20.94 27.30 -17.46
C VAL A 25 -22.15 27.89 -16.73
N ALA A 26 -22.56 29.10 -17.11
CA ALA A 26 -23.70 29.75 -16.50
C ALA A 26 -24.99 28.91 -16.70
N GLY A 27 -25.72 28.69 -15.59
CA GLY A 27 -26.94 27.86 -15.59
C GLY A 27 -26.71 26.39 -15.21
N TYR A 28 -25.47 25.99 -14.88
CA TYR A 28 -25.12 24.64 -14.41
C TYR A 28 -24.34 24.73 -13.09
N ASP A 29 -24.76 23.94 -12.11
CA ASP A 29 -24.16 23.95 -10.75
C ASP A 29 -22.79 23.24 -10.69
N GLU A 30 -22.54 22.31 -11.60
CA GLU A 30 -21.31 21.52 -11.64
C GLU A 30 -20.43 21.92 -12.84
N PRO A 31 -19.10 21.90 -12.71
CA PRO A 31 -18.20 22.14 -13.82
C PRO A 31 -18.37 21.06 -14.90
N LEU A 32 -18.59 21.48 -16.13
CA LEU A 32 -18.83 20.59 -17.26
C LEU A 32 -17.52 20.23 -17.99
N PRO A 33 -17.35 18.98 -18.44
CA PRO A 33 -16.17 18.54 -19.17
C PRO A 33 -16.13 19.16 -20.58
N LEU A 34 -14.94 19.66 -20.97
CA LEU A 34 -14.69 20.29 -22.27
C LEU A 34 -14.25 19.28 -23.32
N PHE A 35 -14.77 19.43 -24.52
CA PHE A 35 -14.39 18.65 -25.69
C PHE A 35 -14.13 19.55 -26.87
N THR A 36 -13.11 19.24 -27.64
CA THR A 36 -12.92 19.81 -28.99
C THR A 36 -13.82 19.03 -29.95
N VAL A 37 -14.67 19.74 -30.65
CA VAL A 37 -15.64 19.19 -31.59
C VAL A 37 -15.36 19.71 -33.00
N LYS A 38 -15.32 18.80 -33.98
CA LYS A 38 -15.23 19.13 -35.40
C LYS A 38 -16.64 19.42 -35.90
N MET A 39 -16.87 20.69 -36.28
CA MET A 39 -18.14 21.12 -36.82
C MET A 39 -18.28 20.73 -38.32
N PRO A 40 -19.51 20.62 -38.85
CA PRO A 40 -19.75 20.29 -40.28
C PRO A 40 -19.15 21.31 -41.26
N ASP A 41 -18.88 22.51 -40.80
CA ASP A 41 -18.22 23.58 -41.58
C ASP A 41 -16.68 23.45 -41.61
N GLY A 42 -16.13 22.44 -40.96
CA GLY A 42 -14.69 22.20 -40.83
C GLY A 42 -14.02 23.02 -39.73
N SER A 43 -14.74 23.83 -38.97
CA SER A 43 -14.20 24.54 -37.80
C SER A 43 -14.10 23.61 -36.58
N GLU A 44 -13.12 23.88 -35.72
CA GLU A 44 -13.00 23.21 -34.42
C GLU A 44 -13.48 24.19 -33.34
N ARG A 45 -14.39 23.71 -32.47
CA ARG A 45 -14.88 24.49 -31.33
C ARG A 45 -14.72 23.68 -30.04
N VAL A 46 -14.39 24.37 -28.95
CA VAL A 46 -14.37 23.78 -27.61
C VAL A 46 -15.75 23.96 -26.98
N LEU A 47 -16.45 22.86 -26.75
CA LEU A 47 -17.78 22.82 -26.19
C LEU A 47 -17.80 22.05 -24.87
N ALA A 48 -18.69 22.46 -23.97
CA ALA A 48 -18.91 21.81 -22.69
C ALA A 48 -20.04 20.77 -22.83
N GLN A 49 -19.81 19.54 -22.35
CA GLN A 49 -20.82 18.49 -22.42
C GLN A 49 -21.75 18.56 -21.21
N VAL A 50 -23.04 18.75 -21.52
CA VAL A 50 -24.11 18.75 -20.51
C VAL A 50 -24.60 17.33 -20.23
N ARG A 51 -24.89 16.57 -21.30
CA ARG A 51 -25.53 15.25 -21.15
C ARG A 51 -25.15 14.33 -22.32
N ARG A 52 -25.00 13.06 -22.03
CA ARG A 52 -24.87 12.02 -23.06
C ARG A 52 -26.24 11.38 -23.34
N ILE A 53 -26.60 11.27 -24.61
CA ILE A 53 -27.85 10.66 -25.06
C ILE A 53 -27.52 9.61 -26.12
N GLY A 54 -27.29 8.37 -25.67
CA GLY A 54 -26.92 7.28 -26.58
C GLY A 54 -25.57 7.50 -27.26
N ILE A 55 -25.56 7.62 -28.59
CA ILE A 55 -24.39 7.89 -29.45
C ILE A 55 -24.10 9.37 -29.66
N GLU A 56 -24.97 10.25 -29.17
CA GLU A 56 -24.84 11.70 -29.24
C GLU A 56 -24.59 12.31 -27.86
N ALA A 57 -23.99 13.48 -27.86
CA ALA A 57 -23.83 14.31 -26.68
C ALA A 57 -24.47 15.66 -26.90
N GLN A 58 -25.16 16.13 -25.86
CA GLN A 58 -25.69 17.49 -25.81
C GLN A 58 -24.60 18.39 -25.25
N MET A 59 -24.19 19.37 -26.01
CA MET A 59 -23.11 20.28 -25.70
C MET A 59 -23.57 21.73 -25.73
N VAL A 60 -22.92 22.58 -24.98
CA VAL A 60 -23.15 24.03 -24.94
C VAL A 60 -21.82 24.74 -25.14
N ASP A 61 -21.88 25.89 -25.79
CA ASP A 61 -20.74 26.79 -25.88
C ASP A 61 -20.57 27.50 -24.52
N PRO A 62 -19.43 27.42 -23.86
CA PRO A 62 -19.20 28.12 -22.60
C PRO A 62 -19.38 29.63 -22.68
N ALA A 63 -19.20 30.21 -23.89
CA ALA A 63 -19.41 31.64 -24.17
C ALA A 63 -20.87 32.00 -24.47
N ALA A 64 -21.70 31.04 -24.93
CA ALA A 64 -23.08 31.21 -25.26
C ALA A 64 -23.94 30.03 -24.74
N PRO A 65 -24.18 29.92 -23.44
CA PRO A 65 -24.78 28.73 -22.81
C PRO A 65 -26.26 28.50 -23.17
N GLU A 66 -26.91 29.44 -23.83
CA GLU A 66 -28.32 29.32 -24.26
C GLU A 66 -28.45 28.42 -25.49
N GLU A 67 -27.40 28.25 -26.29
CA GLU A 67 -27.42 27.45 -27.51
C GLU A 67 -26.92 26.03 -27.27
N THR A 68 -27.83 25.06 -27.37
CA THR A 68 -27.49 23.65 -27.17
C THR A 68 -27.29 22.98 -28.54
N ILE A 69 -26.12 22.37 -28.72
CA ILE A 69 -25.72 21.68 -29.94
C ILE A 69 -25.65 20.18 -29.68
N ARG A 70 -26.18 19.36 -30.59
CA ARG A 70 -26.01 17.91 -30.54
C ARG A 70 -24.86 17.48 -31.43
N VAL A 71 -23.94 16.71 -30.87
CA VAL A 71 -22.73 16.25 -31.55
C VAL A 71 -22.60 14.74 -31.34
N LYS A 72 -22.16 14.03 -32.39
CA LYS A 72 -21.83 12.61 -32.23
C LYS A 72 -20.57 12.44 -31.35
N ILE A 73 -20.57 11.38 -30.56
CA ILE A 73 -19.46 11.07 -29.66
C ILE A 73 -18.15 10.82 -30.44
N GLU A 74 -18.27 10.36 -31.71
CA GLU A 74 -17.10 10.07 -32.57
C GLU A 74 -16.39 11.35 -33.05
N ASP A 75 -17.09 12.48 -33.13
CA ASP A 75 -16.59 13.76 -33.67
C ASP A 75 -15.98 14.65 -32.56
N ARG A 76 -15.82 14.14 -31.35
CA ARG A 76 -15.28 14.89 -30.22
C ARG A 76 -13.95 14.32 -29.73
N GLU A 77 -13.06 15.19 -29.31
CA GLU A 77 -11.82 14.87 -28.66
C GLU A 77 -11.77 15.51 -27.26
N ASP A 78 -11.26 14.79 -26.24
CA ASP A 78 -11.12 15.32 -24.89
C ASP A 78 -10.12 16.48 -24.87
N VAL A 79 -10.51 17.64 -24.34
CA VAL A 79 -9.57 18.72 -24.04
C VAL A 79 -8.81 18.33 -22.77
N ARG A 80 -7.50 18.12 -22.87
CA ARG A 80 -6.66 17.61 -21.80
C ARG A 80 -5.68 18.64 -21.31
N GLU A 81 -5.49 18.69 -20.02
CA GLU A 81 -4.43 19.45 -19.38
C GLU A 81 -3.51 18.56 -18.56
N LEU A 82 -2.25 18.92 -18.47
CA LEU A 82 -1.30 18.31 -17.55
C LEU A 82 -1.65 18.77 -16.12
N ARG A 83 -2.16 17.85 -15.30
CA ARG A 83 -2.46 18.11 -13.91
C ARG A 83 -1.80 17.07 -13.02
N ILE A 84 -0.93 17.54 -12.14
CA ILE A 84 -0.39 16.71 -11.07
C ILE A 84 -1.40 16.72 -9.94
N ALA A 85 -2.07 15.59 -9.73
CA ALA A 85 -3.11 15.45 -8.69
C ALA A 85 -2.47 15.34 -7.30
N TRP A 86 -2.00 16.47 -6.76
CA TRP A 86 -1.43 16.55 -5.41
C TRP A 86 -2.47 16.22 -4.33
N GLU A 87 -3.73 16.43 -4.62
CA GLU A 87 -4.86 16.11 -3.76
C GLU A 87 -4.85 14.62 -3.34
N ASN A 88 -4.45 13.73 -4.25
CA ASN A 88 -4.34 12.29 -3.97
C ASN A 88 -3.34 11.95 -2.85
N TYR A 89 -2.44 12.86 -2.50
CA TYR A 89 -1.48 12.72 -1.40
C TYR A 89 -1.93 13.46 -0.15
N VAL A 90 -2.57 14.61 -0.30
CA VAL A 90 -2.97 15.48 0.81
C VAL A 90 -4.30 15.02 1.44
N GLU A 91 -5.29 14.64 0.61
CA GLU A 91 -6.60 14.18 1.12
C GLU A 91 -6.51 12.97 2.05
N PRO A 92 -5.77 11.90 1.74
CA PRO A 92 -5.64 10.77 2.66
C PRO A 92 -5.02 11.19 4.00
N LEU A 93 -4.03 12.10 3.97
CA LEU A 93 -3.39 12.61 5.19
C LEU A 93 -4.36 13.42 6.06
N ALA A 94 -5.32 14.11 5.44
CA ALA A 94 -6.32 14.90 6.12
C ALA A 94 -7.54 14.07 6.61
N ARG A 95 -7.90 13.01 5.86
CA ARG A 95 -9.07 12.16 6.18
C ARG A 95 -8.79 11.09 7.22
N PHE A 96 -7.54 10.59 7.27
CA PHE A 96 -7.12 9.58 8.23
C PHE A 96 -6.23 10.19 9.29
N ASP A 97 -6.31 9.67 10.49
CA ASP A 97 -5.36 10.01 11.57
C ASP A 97 -3.98 9.38 11.28
N PHE A 98 -3.38 9.86 10.17
CA PHE A 98 -2.13 9.34 9.62
C PHE A 98 -1.01 9.28 10.66
N MET A 99 -0.95 10.29 11.52
CA MET A 99 0.11 10.37 12.53
C MET A 99 0.00 9.25 13.58
N THR A 100 -1.23 8.90 13.95
CA THR A 100 -1.47 7.76 14.87
C THR A 100 -1.08 6.42 14.22
N TYR A 101 -1.44 6.21 12.96
CA TYR A 101 -1.05 4.99 12.25
C TYR A 101 0.46 4.91 12.04
N LEU A 102 1.10 6.01 11.65
CA LEU A 102 2.55 6.08 11.48
C LEU A 102 3.28 5.78 12.80
N ARG A 103 2.86 6.44 13.89
CA ARG A 103 3.43 6.19 15.22
C ARG A 103 3.28 4.73 15.64
N ASN A 104 2.10 4.15 15.49
CA ASN A 104 1.86 2.75 15.84
C ASN A 104 2.72 1.80 14.99
N SER A 105 2.85 2.06 13.69
CA SER A 105 3.71 1.28 12.81
C SER A 105 5.18 1.33 13.22
N ILE A 106 5.67 2.52 13.58
CA ILE A 106 7.06 2.69 14.07
C ILE A 106 7.24 1.92 15.39
N ILE A 107 6.32 2.08 16.34
CA ILE A 107 6.40 1.38 17.64
C ILE A 107 6.40 -0.13 17.44
N VAL A 108 5.46 -0.66 16.66
CA VAL A 108 5.38 -2.11 16.39
C VAL A 108 6.64 -2.61 15.71
N THR A 109 7.10 -1.93 14.66
CA THR A 109 8.27 -2.36 13.89
C THR A 109 9.54 -2.36 14.73
N VAL A 110 9.82 -1.26 15.42
CA VAL A 110 11.04 -1.15 16.26
C VAL A 110 11.01 -2.15 17.41
N THR A 111 9.87 -2.22 18.13
CA THR A 111 9.75 -3.11 19.29
C THR A 111 9.81 -4.58 18.88
N ALA A 112 9.06 -4.98 17.82
CA ALA A 112 9.09 -6.34 17.31
C ALA A 112 10.48 -6.74 16.83
N THR A 113 11.18 -5.86 16.11
CA THR A 113 12.55 -6.12 15.62
C THR A 113 13.52 -6.33 16.78
N LEU A 114 13.51 -5.46 17.79
CA LEU A 114 14.39 -5.57 18.94
C LEU A 114 14.12 -6.87 19.73
N ILE A 115 12.85 -7.16 20.02
CA ILE A 115 12.48 -8.39 20.75
C ILE A 115 12.89 -9.63 19.94
N THR A 116 12.60 -9.65 18.64
CA THR A 116 12.97 -10.77 17.75
C THR A 116 14.47 -10.98 17.69
N LEU A 117 15.26 -9.91 17.56
CA LEU A 117 16.72 -9.99 17.58
C LEU A 117 17.25 -10.59 18.90
N VAL A 118 16.73 -10.09 20.02
CA VAL A 118 17.17 -10.60 21.36
C VAL A 118 16.81 -12.07 21.50
N ILE A 119 15.54 -12.45 21.28
CA ILE A 119 15.08 -13.83 21.48
C ILE A 119 15.79 -14.78 20.53
N ASN A 120 15.88 -14.44 19.23
CA ASN A 120 16.54 -15.30 18.25
C ASN A 120 18.04 -15.43 18.52
N SER A 121 18.70 -14.35 18.93
CA SER A 121 20.14 -14.38 19.28
C SER A 121 20.41 -15.25 20.51
N MET A 122 19.60 -15.14 21.56
CA MET A 122 19.72 -15.96 22.74
C MET A 122 19.49 -17.44 22.43
N ALA A 123 18.44 -17.76 21.69
CA ALA A 123 18.15 -19.13 21.28
C ALA A 123 19.23 -19.70 20.36
N ALA A 124 19.68 -18.94 19.38
CA ALA A 124 20.75 -19.33 18.46
C ALA A 124 22.08 -19.56 19.19
N PHE A 125 22.42 -18.66 20.12
CA PHE A 125 23.63 -18.79 20.93
C PHE A 125 23.61 -20.05 21.80
N ALA A 126 22.50 -20.30 22.50
CA ALA A 126 22.33 -21.50 23.31
C ALA A 126 22.47 -22.78 22.47
N LEU A 127 21.83 -22.79 21.27
CA LEU A 127 21.88 -23.93 20.36
C LEU A 127 23.20 -24.06 19.59
N ALA A 128 24.04 -23.02 19.51
CA ALA A 128 25.34 -23.07 18.85
C ALA A 128 26.49 -23.40 19.81
N LYS A 129 26.48 -22.81 21.03
CA LYS A 129 27.65 -22.72 21.90
C LYS A 129 27.56 -23.54 23.17
N TYR A 130 26.35 -23.95 23.58
CA TYR A 130 26.22 -24.81 24.75
C TYR A 130 25.99 -26.28 24.37
N ASP A 131 26.66 -27.20 25.06
CA ASP A 131 26.41 -28.61 24.97
C ASP A 131 25.41 -29.06 26.04
N PHE A 132 24.22 -29.49 25.60
CA PHE A 132 23.21 -30.06 26.47
C PHE A 132 22.41 -31.17 25.77
N ARG A 133 21.84 -32.07 26.57
CA ARG A 133 21.03 -33.17 26.03
C ARG A 133 19.79 -32.64 25.35
N GLY A 134 19.55 -33.06 24.08
CA GLY A 134 18.41 -32.64 23.30
C GLY A 134 18.63 -31.41 22.43
N ARG A 135 19.83 -30.78 22.41
CA ARG A 135 20.14 -29.61 21.56
C ARG A 135 19.70 -29.77 20.11
N THR A 136 20.13 -30.88 19.50
CA THR A 136 19.80 -31.19 18.10
C THR A 136 18.29 -31.41 17.90
N THR A 137 17.68 -32.13 18.85
CA THR A 137 16.23 -32.39 18.80
C THR A 137 15.43 -31.10 18.86
N ILE A 138 15.76 -30.20 19.80
CA ILE A 138 15.10 -28.88 19.89
C ILE A 138 15.27 -28.08 18.60
N PHE A 139 16.49 -28.06 18.04
CA PHE A 139 16.76 -27.36 16.79
C PHE A 139 15.94 -27.94 15.63
N VAL A 140 15.84 -29.25 15.48
CA VAL A 140 15.03 -29.91 14.46
C VAL A 140 13.55 -29.59 14.65
N ILE A 141 13.03 -29.59 15.90
CA ILE A 141 11.64 -29.20 16.17
C ILE A 141 11.39 -27.75 15.72
N ILE A 142 12.29 -26.81 16.05
CA ILE A 142 12.18 -25.43 15.60
C ILE A 142 12.11 -25.35 14.08
N LEU A 143 13.00 -26.06 13.36
CA LEU A 143 12.99 -26.08 11.90
C LEU A 143 11.74 -26.73 11.32
N SER A 144 11.20 -27.76 11.97
CA SER A 144 9.98 -28.43 11.53
C SER A 144 8.77 -27.50 11.51
N THR A 145 8.77 -26.45 12.34
CA THR A 145 7.69 -25.46 12.34
C THR A 145 7.65 -24.63 11.04
N LEU A 146 8.76 -24.54 10.29
CA LEU A 146 8.79 -23.88 8.97
C LEU A 146 7.93 -24.62 7.92
N MET A 147 7.67 -25.90 8.13
CA MET A 147 6.81 -26.67 7.22
C MET A 147 5.33 -26.37 7.39
N ILE A 148 4.94 -25.69 8.46
CA ILE A 148 3.56 -25.32 8.73
C ILE A 148 3.24 -24.00 8.01
N PRO A 149 2.31 -23.97 7.03
CA PRO A 149 1.95 -22.74 6.36
C PRO A 149 1.37 -21.72 7.34
N ILE A 150 1.79 -20.46 7.23
CA ILE A 150 1.31 -19.38 8.11
C ILE A 150 -0.21 -19.22 8.08
N SER A 151 -0.84 -19.49 6.95
CA SER A 151 -2.30 -19.43 6.79
C SER A 151 -3.06 -20.42 7.70
N VAL A 152 -2.45 -21.55 8.03
CA VAL A 152 -3.05 -22.56 8.94
C VAL A 152 -2.99 -22.09 10.38
N ILE A 153 -1.92 -21.35 10.76
CA ILE A 153 -1.71 -20.90 12.14
C ILE A 153 -2.49 -19.61 12.44
N LEU A 154 -2.86 -18.86 11.42
CA LEU A 154 -3.46 -17.53 11.59
C LEU A 154 -4.73 -17.55 12.47
N VAL A 155 -5.64 -18.49 12.22
CA VAL A 155 -6.88 -18.60 13.00
C VAL A 155 -6.63 -19.02 14.44
N PRO A 156 -5.85 -20.08 14.74
CA PRO A 156 -5.49 -20.42 16.12
C PRO A 156 -4.80 -19.26 16.87
N VAL A 157 -3.87 -18.57 16.24
CA VAL A 157 -3.17 -17.42 16.86
C VAL A 157 -4.17 -16.31 17.19
N PHE A 158 -5.10 -15.99 16.26
CA PHE A 158 -6.15 -15.01 16.52
C PHE A 158 -7.02 -15.39 17.72
N LEU A 159 -7.44 -16.67 17.82
CA LEU A 159 -8.24 -17.15 18.95
C LEU A 159 -7.50 -17.03 20.29
N VAL A 160 -6.18 -17.34 20.32
CA VAL A 160 -5.38 -17.17 21.52
C VAL A 160 -5.28 -15.69 21.90
N ILE A 161 -4.95 -14.81 20.94
CA ILE A 161 -4.83 -13.34 21.16
C ILE A 161 -6.14 -12.80 21.72
N THR A 162 -7.27 -13.21 21.14
CA THR A 162 -8.60 -12.78 21.59
C THR A 162 -8.93 -13.33 22.97
N GLY A 163 -8.60 -14.60 23.23
CA GLY A 163 -8.84 -15.26 24.51
C GLY A 163 -8.10 -14.64 25.68
N ILE A 164 -6.90 -14.07 25.44
CA ILE A 164 -6.13 -13.33 26.46
C ILE A 164 -6.42 -11.82 26.49
N GLY A 165 -7.40 -11.35 25.67
CA GLY A 165 -7.83 -9.94 25.63
C GLY A 165 -6.90 -8.98 24.89
N TRP A 166 -6.04 -9.48 24.00
CA TRP A 166 -5.06 -8.66 23.26
C TRP A 166 -5.49 -8.28 21.85
N ASN A 167 -6.75 -8.46 21.49
CA ASN A 167 -7.30 -8.17 20.16
C ASN A 167 -7.23 -6.70 19.73
N ASN A 168 -7.15 -5.76 20.68
CA ASN A 168 -6.97 -4.33 20.41
C ASN A 168 -5.72 -3.78 21.13
N ASN A 169 -4.62 -4.52 21.05
CA ASN A 169 -3.38 -4.17 21.72
C ASN A 169 -2.19 -4.43 20.80
N LEU A 170 -1.20 -3.52 20.82
CA LEU A 170 0.02 -3.66 20.01
C LEU A 170 0.78 -4.95 20.34
N TRP A 171 0.73 -5.43 21.59
CA TRP A 171 1.34 -6.69 22.00
C TRP A 171 0.75 -7.91 21.30
N GLY A 172 -0.54 -7.87 20.93
CA GLY A 172 -1.18 -8.90 20.14
C GLY A 172 -0.61 -9.04 18.72
N VAL A 173 0.04 -8.01 18.22
CA VAL A 173 0.78 -8.05 16.95
C VAL A 173 2.24 -8.40 17.14
N ILE A 174 2.89 -7.86 18.18
CA ILE A 174 4.34 -7.99 18.43
C ILE A 174 4.72 -9.40 18.89
N ILE A 175 4.02 -9.93 19.91
CA ILE A 175 4.43 -11.15 20.59
C ILE A 175 4.35 -12.41 19.72
N PRO A 176 3.31 -12.64 18.89
CA PRO A 176 3.26 -13.83 18.03
C PRO A 176 4.43 -13.94 17.04
N GLY A 177 5.01 -12.81 16.64
CA GLY A 177 6.18 -12.74 15.76
C GLY A 177 7.53 -12.62 16.48
N ALA A 178 7.56 -12.65 17.82
CA ALA A 178 8.74 -12.35 18.62
C ALA A 178 9.89 -13.38 18.47
N ALA A 179 9.59 -14.59 18.03
CA ALA A 179 10.60 -15.60 17.73
C ALA A 179 10.34 -16.21 16.35
N THR A 180 11.37 -16.27 15.51
CA THR A 180 11.25 -16.82 14.15
C THR A 180 12.21 -17.99 13.95
N PRO A 181 11.72 -19.16 13.48
CA PRO A 181 12.57 -20.31 13.20
C PRO A 181 13.69 -20.00 12.20
N THR A 182 13.42 -19.19 11.19
CA THR A 182 14.42 -18.73 10.20
C THR A 182 15.50 -17.87 10.86
N GLY A 183 15.11 -16.95 11.76
CA GLY A 183 16.06 -16.12 12.49
C GLY A 183 16.97 -16.94 13.39
N VAL A 184 16.41 -17.89 14.15
CA VAL A 184 17.19 -18.82 14.98
C VAL A 184 18.14 -19.65 14.12
N PHE A 185 17.67 -20.17 12.98
CA PHE A 185 18.51 -20.96 12.07
C PHE A 185 19.68 -20.14 11.54
N LEU A 186 19.45 -18.97 10.95
CA LEU A 186 20.50 -18.14 10.35
C LEU A 186 21.53 -17.68 11.39
N LEU A 187 21.04 -17.19 12.53
CA LEU A 187 21.94 -16.75 13.60
C LEU A 187 22.74 -17.92 14.17
N ARG A 188 22.14 -19.10 14.35
CA ARG A 188 22.88 -20.29 14.80
C ARG A 188 23.96 -20.68 13.81
N GLN A 189 23.68 -20.70 12.50
CA GLN A 189 24.69 -21.01 11.47
C GLN A 189 25.86 -20.02 11.55
N TYR A 190 25.56 -18.74 11.68
CA TYR A 190 26.59 -17.72 11.83
C TYR A 190 27.41 -17.91 13.13
N MET A 191 26.74 -18.15 14.26
CA MET A 191 27.42 -18.34 15.55
C MET A 191 28.33 -19.58 15.60
N LEU A 192 28.03 -20.61 14.82
CA LEU A 192 28.90 -21.78 14.68
C LEU A 192 30.24 -21.45 13.99
N THR A 193 30.34 -20.38 13.21
CA THR A 193 31.60 -19.96 12.58
C THR A 193 32.50 -19.16 13.51
N ILE A 194 31.97 -18.67 14.63
CA ILE A 194 32.74 -17.89 15.60
C ILE A 194 33.62 -18.86 16.45
N PRO A 195 34.95 -18.64 16.53
CA PRO A 195 35.84 -19.48 17.35
C PRO A 195 35.46 -19.46 18.84
N ASP A 196 35.55 -20.60 19.48
CA ASP A 196 35.19 -20.74 20.91
C ASP A 196 36.20 -20.06 21.85
N GLU A 197 37.42 -19.80 21.38
CA GLU A 197 38.44 -19.03 22.10
C GLU A 197 37.96 -17.63 22.49
N LEU A 198 37.13 -16.99 21.63
CA LEU A 198 36.55 -15.69 21.96
C LEU A 198 35.55 -15.75 23.10
N ILE A 199 34.83 -16.87 23.24
CA ILE A 199 33.92 -17.09 24.37
C ILE A 199 34.68 -17.38 25.65
N HIS A 200 35.79 -18.11 25.53
CA HIS A 200 36.67 -18.40 26.69
C HIS A 200 37.35 -17.13 27.21
N SER A 201 37.84 -16.25 26.32
CA SER A 201 38.43 -14.97 26.75
C SER A 201 37.40 -14.07 27.44
N ALA A 202 36.18 -13.97 26.92
CA ALA A 202 35.11 -13.17 27.52
C ALA A 202 34.61 -13.72 28.91
N ARG A 203 35.02 -14.93 29.30
CA ARG A 203 34.71 -15.49 30.62
C ARG A 203 35.81 -15.20 31.67
N ILE A 204 36.99 -14.80 31.22
CA ILE A 204 38.15 -14.51 32.08
C ILE A 204 38.15 -13.03 32.47
N ASP A 205 37.64 -12.13 31.61
CA ASP A 205 37.45 -10.71 31.87
C ASP A 205 36.14 -10.44 32.66
#